data_9a62c66408dfaf1f7a80eef372e4bcb6
#
_entry.id   9a62c66408dfaf1f7a80eef372e4bcb6
#
_cell.length_a   1.000
_cell.length_b   1.000
_cell.length_c   1.000
_cell.angle_alpha   90.00
_cell.angle_beta   90.00
_cell.angle_gamma   90.00
#
_symmetry.space_group_name_H-M   'P 1'
#
loop_
_entity.id
_entity.type
_entity.pdbx_description
1 polymer ?
#
loop_
_entity_poly.entity_id
_entity_poly.type
_entity_poly.pdbx_seq_one_letter_code
_entity_poly.pdbx_strand_id
1 'polypeptide(L)'
;MRSTITQFLVSSIVISSLLILYHMLSTTRDRFFENEYINPYQDPELFLNPQNYSRVNACIVVLARNSELYQLKFSMRQFEERWNKKYNYPYVFLNDAPFTEEFKKLTSALTKAKTEYGD
;
A
#
# COMPACT_ATOMS: atom_id res chain seq x y z
N MET A 1 59.45 -1.74 -9.51
CA MET A 1 58.71 -0.47 -9.57
C MET A 1 57.62 -0.40 -10.66
N ARG A 2 57.85 -0.84 -11.88
CA ARG A 2 56.82 -0.86 -12.92
C ARG A 2 55.62 -1.77 -12.60
N SER A 3 55.81 -2.91 -11.97
CA SER A 3 54.77 -3.89 -11.62
C SER A 3 53.74 -3.35 -10.60
N THR A 4 54.20 -2.62 -9.59
CA THR A 4 53.33 -2.06 -8.54
C THR A 4 52.43 -0.92 -9.06
N ILE A 5 52.98 -0.05 -9.88
CA ILE A 5 52.18 1.04 -10.51
C ILE A 5 51.09 0.50 -11.42
N THR A 6 51.42 -0.52 -12.20
CA THR A 6 50.41 -1.19 -13.08
C THR A 6 49.31 -1.87 -12.28
N GLN A 7 49.64 -2.51 -11.15
CA GLN A 7 48.63 -3.09 -10.25
C GLN A 7 47.69 -2.03 -9.64
N PHE A 8 48.24 -0.89 -9.20
CA PHE A 8 47.44 0.22 -8.67
C PHE A 8 46.50 0.82 -9.72
N LEU A 9 46.98 0.97 -10.97
CA LEU A 9 46.15 1.46 -12.05
C LEU A 9 45.01 0.50 -12.42
N VAL A 10 45.29 -0.78 -12.52
CA VAL A 10 44.28 -1.81 -12.79
C VAL A 10 43.25 -1.88 -11.65
N SER A 11 43.68 -1.84 -10.42
CA SER A 11 42.80 -1.82 -9.24
C SER A 11 41.89 -0.59 -9.22
N SER A 12 42.42 0.59 -9.55
CA SER A 12 41.66 1.82 -9.65
C SER A 12 40.56 1.78 -10.73
N ILE A 13 40.87 1.22 -11.90
CA ILE A 13 39.92 1.05 -13.01
C ILE A 13 38.81 0.08 -12.62
N VAL A 14 39.13 -1.03 -11.98
CA VAL A 14 38.14 -1.99 -11.50
C VAL A 14 37.18 -1.39 -10.48
N ILE A 15 37.71 -0.66 -9.50
CA ILE A 15 36.89 0.00 -8.49
C ILE A 15 35.98 1.06 -9.10
N SER A 16 36.48 1.88 -10.02
CA SER A 16 35.65 2.89 -10.70
C SER A 16 34.56 2.26 -11.57
N SER A 17 34.83 1.16 -12.25
CA SER A 17 33.83 0.45 -13.04
C SER A 17 32.73 -0.19 -12.19
N LEU A 18 33.08 -0.71 -11.01
CA LEU A 18 32.12 -1.24 -10.04
C LEU A 18 31.22 -0.15 -9.46
N LEU A 19 31.79 1.03 -9.17
CA LEU A 19 31.01 2.18 -8.70
C LEU A 19 30.05 2.69 -9.76
N ILE A 20 30.45 2.75 -11.01
CA ILE A 20 29.58 3.14 -12.14
C ILE A 20 28.46 2.12 -12.31
N LEU A 21 28.77 0.82 -12.25
CA LEU A 21 27.77 -0.24 -12.35
C LEU A 21 26.77 -0.17 -11.19
N TYR A 22 27.25 0.05 -9.97
CA TYR A 22 26.39 0.23 -8.79
C TYR A 22 25.46 1.44 -8.96
N HIS A 23 25.98 2.58 -9.43
CA HIS A 23 25.17 3.77 -9.72
C HIS A 23 24.14 3.52 -10.79
N MET A 24 24.49 2.84 -11.86
CA MET A 24 23.53 2.48 -12.92
C MET A 24 22.42 1.57 -12.42
N LEU A 25 22.76 0.55 -11.62
CA LEU A 25 21.77 -0.38 -11.06
C LEU A 25 20.84 0.30 -10.03
N SER A 26 21.38 1.18 -9.17
CA SER A 26 20.57 1.92 -8.21
C SER A 26 19.59 2.88 -8.91
N THR A 27 20.06 3.63 -9.89
CA THR A 27 19.22 4.57 -10.67
C THR A 27 18.14 3.83 -11.49
N THR A 28 18.43 2.63 -11.98
CA THR A 28 17.44 1.82 -12.69
C THR A 28 16.38 1.28 -11.74
N ARG A 29 16.79 0.88 -10.53
CA ARG A 29 15.86 0.41 -9.49
C ARG A 29 14.92 1.53 -9.05
N ASP A 30 15.43 2.73 -8.79
CA ASP A 30 14.64 3.86 -8.36
C ASP A 30 13.62 4.27 -9.43
N ARG A 31 14.01 4.28 -10.72
CA ARG A 31 13.08 4.53 -11.83
C ARG A 31 12.02 3.45 -12.02
N PHE A 32 12.33 2.19 -11.72
CA PHE A 32 11.35 1.11 -11.83
C PHE A 32 10.24 1.26 -10.79
N PHE A 33 10.58 1.64 -9.56
CA PHE A 33 9.60 1.90 -8.50
C PHE A 33 8.84 3.23 -8.69
N GLU A 34 9.48 4.24 -9.27
CA GLU A 34 8.87 5.55 -9.51
C GLU A 34 7.82 5.51 -10.62
N ASN A 35 7.98 4.67 -11.63
CA ASN A 35 7.01 4.53 -12.72
C ASN A 35 5.78 3.67 -12.37
N GLU A 36 5.83 2.86 -11.31
CA GLU A 36 4.70 2.02 -10.89
C GLU A 36 3.87 2.66 -9.78
N TYR A 37 4.41 3.68 -9.11
CA TYR A 37 3.66 4.45 -8.12
C TYR A 37 2.90 5.58 -8.81
N ILE A 38 1.70 5.26 -9.30
CA ILE A 38 0.71 6.29 -9.65
C ILE A 38 0.37 7.00 -8.34
N ASN A 39 1.02 8.13 -8.08
CA ASN A 39 0.69 8.96 -6.94
C ASN A 39 -0.69 9.60 -7.18
N PRO A 40 -1.75 9.13 -6.50
CA PRO A 40 -3.08 9.69 -6.68
C PRO A 40 -3.18 11.17 -6.25
N TYR A 41 -2.14 11.70 -5.63
CA TYR A 41 -2.05 13.11 -5.24
C TYR A 41 -1.49 14.02 -6.34
N GLN A 42 -1.07 13.49 -7.50
CA GLN A 42 -0.52 14.28 -8.60
C GLN A 42 -1.53 14.67 -9.67
N ASP A 43 -2.77 14.20 -9.58
CA ASP A 43 -3.84 14.69 -10.43
C ASP A 43 -4.72 15.67 -9.63
N PRO A 44 -4.46 16.99 -9.72
CA PRO A 44 -5.25 18.00 -9.01
C PRO A 44 -6.72 18.03 -9.45
N GLU A 45 -7.04 17.63 -10.68
CA GLU A 45 -8.42 17.57 -11.17
C GLU A 45 -9.24 16.49 -10.48
N LEU A 46 -8.59 15.42 -10.04
CA LEU A 46 -9.22 14.36 -9.26
C LEU A 46 -9.73 14.86 -7.90
N PHE A 47 -9.09 15.89 -7.32
CA PHE A 47 -9.45 16.48 -6.04
C PHE A 47 -10.29 17.76 -6.13
N LEU A 48 -10.21 18.47 -7.27
CA LEU A 48 -10.87 19.75 -7.43
C LEU A 48 -12.35 19.64 -7.81
N ASN A 49 -12.82 18.47 -8.26
CA ASN A 49 -14.21 18.28 -8.63
C ASN A 49 -14.84 17.03 -7.97
N PRO A 50 -15.12 17.07 -6.65
CA PRO A 50 -15.74 15.95 -5.94
C PRO A 50 -17.18 15.65 -6.43
N GLN A 51 -17.76 16.51 -7.26
CA GLN A 51 -19.12 16.31 -7.78
C GLN A 51 -19.18 15.41 -9.03
N ASN A 52 -18.06 15.12 -9.66
CA ASN A 52 -18.00 14.28 -10.87
C ASN A 52 -17.50 12.85 -10.60
N TYR A 53 -17.37 12.47 -9.32
CA TYR A 53 -17.07 11.10 -8.95
C TYR A 53 -18.31 10.23 -9.07
N SER A 54 -18.47 9.60 -10.21
CA SER A 54 -19.39 8.45 -10.28
C SER A 54 -18.77 7.34 -9.42
N ARG A 55 -19.35 7.12 -8.23
CA ARG A 55 -18.95 6.05 -7.32
C ARG A 55 -18.98 4.72 -8.10
N VAL A 56 -17.82 4.09 -8.27
CA VAL A 56 -17.76 2.77 -8.89
C VAL A 56 -18.43 1.73 -8.00
N ASN A 57 -19.03 0.71 -8.60
CA ASN A 57 -19.62 -0.38 -7.86
C ASN A 57 -18.51 -1.31 -7.32
N ALA A 58 -18.08 -1.04 -6.11
CA ALA A 58 -16.99 -1.74 -5.44
C ALA A 58 -17.28 -1.92 -3.95
N CYS A 59 -16.57 -2.84 -3.30
CA CYS A 59 -16.61 -3.07 -1.86
C CYS A 59 -15.20 -3.30 -1.31
N ILE A 60 -15.06 -3.13 -0.01
CA ILE A 60 -13.84 -3.41 0.73
C ILE A 60 -13.97 -4.84 1.28
N VAL A 61 -13.14 -5.75 0.77
CA VAL A 61 -13.11 -7.13 1.25
C VAL A 61 -12.06 -7.26 2.35
N VAL A 62 -12.46 -7.82 3.49
CA VAL A 62 -11.61 -8.00 4.67
C VAL A 62 -11.61 -9.47 5.06
N LEU A 63 -10.46 -10.14 4.95
CA LEU A 63 -10.24 -11.46 5.52
C LEU A 63 -9.76 -11.31 6.97
N ALA A 64 -10.53 -11.82 7.93
CA ALA A 64 -10.16 -11.72 9.34
C ALA A 64 -10.81 -12.82 10.17
N ARG A 65 -10.06 -13.34 11.16
CA ARG A 65 -10.57 -14.26 12.15
C ARG A 65 -11.19 -13.53 13.33
N ASN A 66 -12.09 -14.20 14.06
CA ASN A 66 -12.68 -13.64 15.28
C ASN A 66 -11.62 -13.21 16.31
N SER A 67 -10.50 -13.93 16.38
CA SER A 67 -9.37 -13.61 17.29
C SER A 67 -8.61 -12.34 16.93
N GLU A 68 -8.76 -11.85 15.71
CA GLU A 68 -8.06 -10.65 15.18
C GLU A 68 -8.89 -9.37 15.34
N LEU A 69 -10.05 -9.47 15.97
CA LEU A 69 -11.01 -8.36 16.09
C LEU A 69 -10.39 -7.05 16.58
N TYR A 70 -9.54 -7.08 17.59
CA TYR A 70 -8.99 -5.86 18.20
C TYR A 70 -7.97 -5.17 17.29
N GLN A 71 -7.12 -5.95 16.60
CA GLN A 71 -6.17 -5.40 15.61
C GLN A 71 -6.92 -4.83 14.42
N LEU A 72 -7.95 -5.55 13.95
CA LEU A 72 -8.80 -5.11 12.85
C LEU A 72 -9.51 -3.80 13.19
N LYS A 73 -10.08 -3.67 14.39
CA LYS A 73 -10.73 -2.43 14.84
C LYS A 73 -9.81 -1.22 14.75
N PHE A 74 -8.56 -1.37 15.14
CA PHE A 74 -7.58 -0.29 15.05
C PHE A 74 -7.32 0.12 13.59
N SER A 75 -7.10 -0.86 12.72
CA SER A 75 -6.87 -0.63 11.29
C SER A 75 -8.10 -0.03 10.60
N MET A 76 -9.29 -0.54 10.88
CA MET A 76 -10.55 -0.02 10.34
C MET A 76 -10.77 1.44 10.75
N ARG A 77 -10.53 1.78 12.03
CA ARG A 77 -10.69 3.16 12.50
C ARG A 77 -9.80 4.12 11.72
N GLN A 78 -8.53 3.77 11.52
CA GLN A 78 -7.61 4.61 10.75
C GLN A 78 -8.03 4.73 9.29
N PHE A 79 -8.50 3.63 8.69
CA PHE A 79 -8.95 3.64 7.31
C PHE A 79 -10.25 4.44 7.13
N GLU A 80 -11.20 4.32 8.05
CA GLU A 80 -12.42 5.15 8.08
C GLU A 80 -12.07 6.64 8.20
N GLU A 81 -11.24 7.01 9.17
CA GLU A 81 -10.88 8.41 9.41
C GLU A 81 -10.18 9.05 8.22
N ARG A 82 -9.35 8.31 7.52
CA ARG A 82 -8.52 8.83 6.42
C ARG A 82 -9.21 8.78 5.07
N TRP A 83 -10.08 7.80 4.87
CA TRP A 83 -10.60 7.54 3.53
C TRP A 83 -12.08 7.17 3.49
N ASN A 84 -12.52 6.04 4.07
CA ASN A 84 -13.84 5.49 3.80
C ASN A 84 -15.00 6.29 4.39
N LYS A 85 -14.78 7.05 5.45
CA LYS A 85 -15.75 8.01 5.99
C LYS A 85 -16.25 9.00 4.92
N LYS A 86 -15.40 9.34 3.95
CA LYS A 86 -15.75 10.22 2.82
C LYS A 86 -16.47 9.48 1.71
N TYR A 87 -16.01 8.27 1.37
CA TYR A 87 -16.46 7.53 0.19
C TYR A 87 -17.57 6.52 0.51
N ASN A 88 -17.65 6.04 1.73
CA ASN A 88 -18.69 5.17 2.26
C ASN A 88 -18.86 3.85 1.48
N TYR A 89 -17.76 3.21 1.09
CA TYR A 89 -17.77 1.90 0.45
C TYR A 89 -18.16 0.81 1.45
N PRO A 90 -19.02 -0.15 1.06
CA PRO A 90 -19.42 -1.25 1.93
C PRO A 90 -18.26 -2.20 2.25
N TYR A 91 -18.31 -2.81 3.42
CA TYR A 91 -17.40 -3.86 3.84
C TYR A 91 -18.02 -5.24 3.67
N VAL A 92 -17.22 -6.18 3.19
CA VAL A 92 -17.53 -7.60 3.18
C VAL A 92 -16.43 -8.31 3.98
N PHE A 93 -16.80 -8.83 5.14
CA PHE A 93 -15.91 -9.61 6.00
C PHE A 93 -16.02 -11.08 5.64
N LEU A 94 -14.88 -11.74 5.47
CA LEU A 94 -14.79 -13.18 5.16
C LEU A 94 -13.94 -13.89 6.21
N ASN A 95 -14.39 -15.08 6.61
CA ASN A 95 -13.70 -15.95 7.57
C ASN A 95 -13.89 -17.41 7.17
N ASP A 96 -13.09 -18.29 7.72
CA ASP A 96 -13.21 -19.75 7.62
C ASP A 96 -14.16 -20.35 8.69
N ALA A 97 -14.75 -19.50 9.52
CA ALA A 97 -15.71 -19.86 10.56
C ALA A 97 -16.74 -18.73 10.76
N PRO A 98 -17.94 -19.04 11.28
CA PRO A 98 -18.95 -18.02 11.53
C PRO A 98 -18.42 -16.88 12.41
N PHE A 99 -18.73 -15.66 12.04
CA PHE A 99 -18.39 -14.49 12.85
C PHE A 99 -19.21 -14.42 14.13
N THR A 100 -18.53 -14.12 15.25
CA THR A 100 -19.20 -13.91 16.53
C THR A 100 -20.06 -12.63 16.50
N GLU A 101 -21.11 -12.59 17.31
CA GLU A 101 -21.97 -11.39 17.45
C GLU A 101 -21.17 -10.17 17.95
N GLU A 102 -20.17 -10.42 18.81
CA GLU A 102 -19.24 -9.36 19.24
C GLU A 102 -18.47 -8.78 18.05
N PHE A 103 -17.94 -9.63 17.16
CA PHE A 103 -17.21 -9.20 15.96
C PHE A 103 -18.10 -8.33 15.08
N LYS A 104 -19.30 -8.79 14.77
CA LYS A 104 -20.28 -8.07 13.96
C LYS A 104 -20.64 -6.72 14.57
N LYS A 105 -20.96 -6.70 15.85
CA LYS A 105 -21.34 -5.49 16.59
C LYS A 105 -20.23 -4.46 16.61
N LEU A 106 -18.99 -4.88 16.90
CA LEU A 106 -17.88 -3.92 17.05
C LEU A 106 -17.35 -3.41 15.72
N THR A 107 -17.36 -4.22 14.66
CA THR A 107 -16.95 -3.76 13.32
C THR A 107 -18.00 -2.88 12.67
N SER A 108 -19.28 -3.21 12.76
CA SER A 108 -20.36 -2.37 12.23
C SER A 108 -20.48 -1.01 12.92
N ALA A 109 -20.13 -0.92 14.21
CA ALA A 109 -20.13 0.35 14.94
C ALA A 109 -19.02 1.32 14.51
N LEU A 110 -18.01 0.89 13.76
CA LEU A 110 -16.89 1.72 13.32
C LEU A 110 -17.18 2.50 12.03
N THR A 111 -18.18 2.10 11.28
CA THR A 111 -18.48 2.67 9.97
C THR A 111 -19.96 3.01 9.82
N LYS A 112 -20.28 3.94 8.94
CA LYS A 112 -21.65 4.19 8.47
C LYS A 112 -21.98 3.38 7.21
N ALA A 113 -20.96 2.79 6.59
CA ALA A 113 -21.12 1.96 5.41
C ALA A 113 -21.78 0.62 5.77
N LYS A 114 -22.45 0.01 4.79
CA LYS A 114 -23.01 -1.33 4.92
C LYS A 114 -21.89 -2.33 5.25
N THR A 115 -22.16 -3.25 6.17
CA THR A 115 -21.28 -4.36 6.52
C THR A 115 -21.97 -5.69 6.22
N GLU A 116 -21.28 -6.60 5.58
CA GLU A 116 -21.72 -7.96 5.29
C GLU A 116 -20.69 -8.96 5.83
N TYR A 117 -21.15 -10.15 6.24
CA TYR A 117 -20.34 -11.17 6.88
C TYR A 117 -20.62 -12.51 6.21
N GLY A 118 -19.57 -13.10 5.62
CA GLY A 118 -19.60 -14.38 4.93
C GLY A 118 -18.65 -15.38 5.59
N ASP A 119 -19.01 -16.63 5.59
CA ASP A 119 -18.29 -17.83 6.03
C ASP A 119 -18.26 -18.87 4.90
#